data_833b90abdc9bdb73c40fc11a4377559f
#
_entry.id   833b90abdc9bdb73c40fc11a4377559f
#
_cell.length_a   1.000
_cell.length_b   1.000
_cell.length_c   1.000
_cell.angle_alpha   90.00
_cell.angle_beta   90.00
_cell.angle_gamma   90.00
#
_symmetry.space_group_name_H-M   'P 1'
#
loop_
_entity.id
_entity.type
_entity.pdbx_description
1 polymer ?
#
loop_
_entity_poly.entity_id
_entity_poly.type
_entity_poly.pdbx_seq_one_letter_code
_entity_poly.pdbx_strand_id
1 'polypeptide(L)'
;MSKLKMWVVSILTVLVIGGGGWTAYQAIAQKNSLNHSYAFAYKTKDSMSWFNVSESKGKVTGHLNEKYVEEVRWDPHIYKKQFVVSGSSKENGYEFKVTQGKETIVYEVHFSGKDLSVKKQGEKKSTIYKAINQKKLEKYHKDIQKRYDYLFDTAEDRFYDSMRNFKEKVAKVYGFLYTAKDKQLFLQVKTMHIEIGWTGSLLITTVPGEDCKPYKEMRLEVSGETDGRNFKMGHEPSIEEGIIKGSTDRDVKSIKLPFKMTGGTIELKAVTKQEYQKQAKAFKKQAEERKNR
;
A
#
# COMPACT_ATOMS: atom_id res chain seq x y z
N MET A 1 -11.73 19.10 -72.88
CA MET A 1 -10.86 18.06 -72.30
C MET A 1 -11.39 16.69 -72.72
N SER A 2 -10.54 15.83 -73.30
CA SER A 2 -10.97 14.52 -73.80
C SER A 2 -11.32 13.61 -72.63
N LYS A 3 -12.32 12.74 -72.81
CA LYS A 3 -12.75 11.73 -71.78
C LYS A 3 -11.53 10.91 -71.23
N LEU A 4 -10.54 10.68 -72.06
CA LEU A 4 -9.33 9.97 -71.65
C LEU A 4 -8.50 10.75 -70.62
N LYS A 5 -8.38 12.06 -70.66
CA LYS A 5 -7.68 12.89 -69.67
C LYS A 5 -8.40 12.87 -68.31
N MET A 6 -9.74 12.83 -68.34
CA MET A 6 -10.54 12.79 -67.13
C MET A 6 -10.42 11.43 -66.40
N TRP A 7 -10.29 10.31 -67.14
CA TRP A 7 -10.07 8.98 -66.57
C TRP A 7 -8.64 8.83 -65.94
N VAL A 8 -7.64 9.38 -66.63
CA VAL A 8 -6.26 9.34 -66.11
C VAL A 8 -6.13 10.15 -64.82
N VAL A 9 -6.76 11.32 -64.76
CA VAL A 9 -6.76 12.13 -63.50
C VAL A 9 -7.51 11.43 -62.40
N SER A 10 -8.63 10.75 -62.66
CA SER A 10 -9.39 10.00 -61.66
C SER A 10 -8.63 8.81 -61.12
N ILE A 11 -7.92 8.05 -61.98
CA ILE A 11 -7.08 6.91 -61.55
C ILE A 11 -5.86 7.38 -60.72
N LEU A 12 -5.21 8.48 -61.12
CA LEU A 12 -4.11 9.07 -60.38
C LEU A 12 -4.59 9.60 -58.99
N THR A 13 -5.76 10.21 -58.91
CA THR A 13 -6.32 10.68 -57.65
C THR A 13 -6.63 9.53 -56.69
N VAL A 14 -7.20 8.43 -57.21
CA VAL A 14 -7.47 7.22 -56.40
C VAL A 14 -6.18 6.56 -55.92
N LEU A 15 -5.13 6.49 -56.76
CA LEU A 15 -3.84 5.96 -56.38
C LEU A 15 -3.11 6.81 -55.33
N VAL A 16 -3.21 8.15 -55.42
CA VAL A 16 -2.60 9.05 -54.43
C VAL A 16 -3.36 9.00 -53.11
N ILE A 17 -4.69 8.94 -53.12
CA ILE A 17 -5.48 8.82 -51.87
C ILE A 17 -5.31 7.42 -51.26
N GLY A 18 -5.34 6.36 -52.07
CA GLY A 18 -5.14 4.99 -51.61
C GLY A 18 -3.71 4.75 -51.10
N GLY A 19 -2.68 5.21 -51.83
CA GLY A 19 -1.29 5.09 -51.45
C GLY A 19 -0.92 5.91 -50.21
N GLY A 20 -1.44 7.16 -50.14
CA GLY A 20 -1.22 8.02 -48.98
C GLY A 20 -1.91 7.51 -47.73
N GLY A 21 -3.12 6.96 -47.85
CA GLY A 21 -3.84 6.34 -46.74
C GLY A 21 -3.14 5.06 -46.20
N TRP A 22 -2.63 4.25 -47.13
CA TRP A 22 -1.91 3.02 -46.77
C TRP A 22 -0.57 3.31 -46.07
N THR A 23 0.21 4.25 -46.58
CA THR A 23 1.48 4.66 -45.94
C THR A 23 1.26 5.36 -44.60
N ALA A 24 0.23 6.20 -44.47
CA ALA A 24 -0.16 6.80 -43.21
C ALA A 24 -0.64 5.75 -42.21
N TYR A 25 -1.45 4.78 -42.65
CA TYR A 25 -1.90 3.67 -41.81
C TYR A 25 -0.71 2.80 -41.36
N GLN A 26 0.20 2.43 -42.25
CA GLN A 26 1.43 1.70 -41.89
C GLN A 26 2.32 2.49 -40.94
N ALA A 27 2.49 3.80 -41.14
CA ALA A 27 3.27 4.67 -40.24
C ALA A 27 2.63 4.80 -38.85
N ILE A 28 1.30 4.82 -38.77
CA ILE A 28 0.56 4.83 -37.50
C ILE A 28 0.63 3.45 -36.84
N ALA A 29 0.43 2.38 -37.60
CA ALA A 29 0.53 1.00 -37.10
C ALA A 29 1.95 0.67 -36.62
N GLN A 30 2.99 1.13 -37.33
CA GLN A 30 4.37 1.01 -36.90
C GLN A 30 4.68 1.79 -35.63
N LYS A 31 4.09 2.99 -35.44
CA LYS A 31 4.25 3.80 -34.21
C LYS A 31 3.67 3.13 -32.97
N ASN A 32 2.72 2.25 -33.11
CA ASN A 32 1.97 1.61 -32.03
C ASN A 32 2.27 0.10 -31.92
N SER A 33 3.49 -0.34 -32.19
CA SER A 33 3.91 -1.72 -32.02
C SER A 33 4.68 -1.92 -30.72
N LEU A 34 4.47 -3.04 -30.03
CA LEU A 34 5.24 -3.44 -28.84
C LEU A 34 6.76 -3.50 -29.12
N ASN A 35 7.12 -3.79 -30.35
CA ASN A 35 8.52 -3.94 -30.80
C ASN A 35 9.27 -2.62 -30.99
N HIS A 36 8.58 -1.46 -30.93
CA HIS A 36 9.19 -0.14 -31.17
C HIS A 36 9.80 0.52 -29.93
N SER A 37 9.54 -0.03 -28.76
CA SER A 37 10.05 0.51 -27.51
C SER A 37 10.95 -0.50 -26.83
N TYR A 38 12.02 -0.02 -26.21
CA TYR A 38 12.91 -0.86 -25.43
C TYR A 38 12.16 -1.48 -24.23
N ALA A 39 11.28 -0.68 -23.60
CA ALA A 39 10.39 -1.12 -22.54
C ALA A 39 9.21 -0.13 -22.38
N PHE A 40 8.17 -0.57 -21.70
CA PHE A 40 7.07 0.27 -21.22
C PHE A 40 7.11 0.30 -19.70
N ALA A 41 7.33 1.48 -19.11
CA ALA A 41 7.57 1.59 -17.68
C ALA A 41 6.61 2.54 -16.96
N TYR A 42 6.23 2.14 -15.76
CA TYR A 42 5.55 2.97 -14.77
C TYR A 42 6.49 3.17 -13.57
N LYS A 43 6.56 4.40 -13.05
CA LYS A 43 7.44 4.74 -11.94
C LYS A 43 6.73 5.63 -10.94
N THR A 44 6.90 5.30 -9.67
CA THR A 44 6.56 6.15 -8.52
C THR A 44 7.84 6.68 -7.84
N LYS A 45 7.72 7.26 -6.67
CA LYS A 45 8.86 7.67 -5.84
C LYS A 45 9.68 6.47 -5.35
N ASP A 46 8.99 5.41 -4.91
CA ASP A 46 9.61 4.28 -4.20
C ASP A 46 9.60 2.98 -5.02
N SER A 47 9.02 3.00 -6.23
CA SER A 47 8.89 1.80 -7.07
C SER A 47 8.96 2.10 -8.55
N MET A 48 9.30 1.10 -9.32
CA MET A 48 9.14 1.05 -10.76
C MET A 48 8.72 -0.35 -11.20
N SER A 49 7.89 -0.40 -12.23
CA SER A 49 7.57 -1.62 -12.95
C SER A 49 7.70 -1.38 -14.45
N TRP A 50 8.11 -2.40 -15.18
CA TRP A 50 8.25 -2.27 -16.63
C TRP A 50 8.03 -3.59 -17.36
N PHE A 51 7.36 -3.47 -18.50
CA PHE A 51 7.20 -4.56 -19.46
C PHE A 51 8.34 -4.53 -20.47
N ASN A 52 9.05 -5.65 -20.59
CA ASN A 52 9.90 -5.99 -21.74
C ASN A 52 9.14 -7.07 -22.51
N VAL A 53 8.41 -6.66 -23.52
CA VAL A 53 7.55 -7.55 -24.29
C VAL A 53 7.74 -7.32 -25.78
N SER A 54 7.61 -8.39 -26.54
CA SER A 54 7.62 -8.35 -28.00
C SER A 54 6.41 -9.11 -28.55
N GLU A 55 6.01 -8.74 -29.75
CA GLU A 55 4.94 -9.42 -30.48
C GLU A 55 5.51 -10.07 -31.74
N SER A 56 5.09 -11.30 -32.00
CA SER A 56 5.33 -12.01 -33.25
C SER A 56 4.09 -12.83 -33.62
N LYS A 57 3.56 -12.60 -34.82
CA LYS A 57 2.38 -13.30 -35.37
C LYS A 57 1.18 -13.33 -34.40
N GLY A 58 0.90 -12.18 -33.77
CA GLY A 58 -0.20 -12.03 -32.82
C GLY A 58 0.04 -12.64 -31.43
N LYS A 59 1.21 -13.23 -31.17
CA LYS A 59 1.60 -13.74 -29.85
C LYS A 59 2.53 -12.76 -29.16
N VAL A 60 2.25 -12.46 -27.91
CA VAL A 60 3.08 -11.60 -27.05
C VAL A 60 3.86 -12.48 -26.09
N THR A 61 5.17 -12.20 -25.96
CA THR A 61 6.05 -12.87 -25.00
C THR A 61 6.98 -11.83 -24.36
N GLY A 62 7.43 -12.12 -23.14
CA GLY A 62 8.38 -11.26 -22.43
C GLY A 62 8.27 -11.33 -20.94
N HIS A 63 8.55 -10.23 -20.26
CA HIS A 63 8.57 -10.15 -18.82
C HIS A 63 7.96 -8.85 -18.30
N LEU A 64 7.27 -8.93 -17.16
CA LEU A 64 7.01 -7.82 -16.26
C LEU A 64 8.06 -7.85 -15.16
N ASN A 65 8.75 -6.75 -14.99
CA ASN A 65 9.77 -6.58 -13.97
C ASN A 65 9.32 -5.53 -12.96
N GLU A 66 9.64 -5.74 -11.71
CA GLU A 66 9.37 -4.79 -10.63
C GLU A 66 10.65 -4.55 -9.81
N LYS A 67 10.87 -3.31 -9.43
CA LYS A 67 11.91 -2.91 -8.48
C LYS A 67 11.32 -1.87 -7.54
N TYR A 68 11.37 -2.11 -6.23
CA TYR A 68 10.85 -1.18 -5.25
C TYR A 68 11.71 -1.17 -3.99
N VAL A 69 11.61 -0.06 -3.25
CA VAL A 69 12.19 0.11 -1.93
C VAL A 69 11.07 0.01 -0.92
N GLU A 70 11.27 -0.84 0.08
CA GLU A 70 10.38 -0.99 1.23
C GLU A 70 11.18 -0.84 2.51
N GLU A 71 10.63 -0.13 3.48
CA GLU A 71 11.23 0.00 4.80
C GLU A 71 10.58 -0.97 5.77
N VAL A 72 11.39 -1.83 6.36
CA VAL A 72 10.98 -2.70 7.46
C VAL A 72 11.62 -2.17 8.73
N ARG A 73 10.84 -1.52 9.60
CA ARG A 73 11.34 -0.94 10.86
C ARG A 73 12.52 0.03 10.66
N TRP A 74 12.39 0.95 9.70
CA TRP A 74 13.42 1.92 9.32
C TRP A 74 14.63 1.36 8.56
N ASP A 75 14.71 0.04 8.38
CA ASP A 75 15.71 -0.59 7.54
C ASP A 75 15.18 -0.73 6.11
N PRO A 76 15.73 0.03 5.15
CA PRO A 76 15.28 -0.02 3.77
C PRO A 76 15.85 -1.23 3.05
N HIS A 77 15.01 -1.88 2.25
CA HIS A 77 15.38 -3.01 1.40
C HIS A 77 14.99 -2.73 -0.05
N ILE A 78 15.84 -3.17 -0.99
CA ILE A 78 15.50 -3.17 -2.41
C ILE A 78 15.02 -4.56 -2.80
N TYR A 79 13.79 -4.63 -3.28
CA TYR A 79 13.21 -5.85 -3.85
C TYR A 79 13.19 -5.77 -5.37
N LYS A 80 13.46 -6.93 -5.99
CA LYS A 80 13.39 -7.13 -7.44
C LYS A 80 12.55 -8.36 -7.70
N LYS A 81 11.57 -8.25 -8.61
CA LYS A 81 10.73 -9.37 -9.05
C LYS A 81 10.68 -9.40 -10.56
N GLN A 82 10.58 -10.58 -11.12
CA GLN A 82 10.40 -10.79 -12.55
C GLN A 82 9.32 -11.84 -12.75
N PHE A 83 8.38 -11.55 -13.63
CA PHE A 83 7.26 -12.41 -13.95
C PHE A 83 7.23 -12.64 -15.44
N VAL A 84 6.93 -13.87 -15.85
CA VAL A 84 6.75 -14.21 -17.27
C VAL A 84 5.46 -13.59 -17.77
N VAL A 85 5.54 -12.96 -18.92
CA VAL A 85 4.39 -12.43 -19.66
C VAL A 85 4.19 -13.26 -20.92
N SER A 86 2.99 -13.79 -21.08
CA SER A 86 2.49 -14.35 -22.34
C SER A 86 1.21 -13.60 -22.72
N GLY A 87 0.86 -13.60 -23.97
CA GLY A 87 -0.37 -12.90 -24.39
C GLY A 87 -0.68 -13.04 -25.86
N SER A 88 -1.70 -12.36 -26.28
CA SER A 88 -2.15 -12.31 -27.67
C SER A 88 -2.64 -10.93 -28.05
N SER A 89 -2.51 -10.59 -29.33
CA SER A 89 -3.21 -9.46 -29.91
C SER A 89 -4.71 -9.72 -29.93
N LYS A 90 -5.48 -8.67 -29.73
CA LYS A 90 -6.94 -8.62 -29.80
C LYS A 90 -7.34 -7.54 -30.81
N GLU A 91 -8.60 -7.50 -31.18
CA GLU A 91 -9.12 -6.51 -32.13
C GLU A 91 -8.77 -5.07 -31.74
N ASN A 92 -8.80 -4.74 -30.44
CA ASN A 92 -8.57 -3.38 -29.92
C ASN A 92 -7.39 -3.33 -28.91
N GLY A 93 -6.33 -4.13 -29.09
CA GLY A 93 -5.18 -4.11 -28.19
C GLY A 93 -4.58 -5.47 -27.93
N TYR A 94 -4.30 -5.75 -26.66
CA TYR A 94 -3.66 -7.00 -26.23
C TYR A 94 -4.28 -7.53 -24.95
N GLU A 95 -4.17 -8.83 -24.77
CA GLU A 95 -4.37 -9.50 -23.49
C GLU A 95 -3.01 -10.00 -23.02
N PHE A 96 -2.56 -9.52 -21.85
CA PHE A 96 -1.34 -10.03 -21.21
C PHE A 96 -1.71 -10.93 -20.03
N LYS A 97 -1.03 -12.08 -19.95
CA LYS A 97 -1.10 -13.02 -18.83
C LYS A 97 0.22 -13.00 -18.10
N VAL A 98 0.21 -12.54 -16.88
CA VAL A 98 1.39 -12.44 -16.02
C VAL A 98 1.35 -13.56 -14.99
N THR A 99 2.32 -14.46 -15.02
CA THR A 99 2.38 -15.62 -14.11
C THR A 99 3.22 -15.26 -12.89
N GLN A 100 2.58 -15.33 -11.71
CA GLN A 100 3.16 -15.07 -10.40
C GLN A 100 3.07 -16.34 -9.53
N GLY A 101 4.09 -17.18 -9.57
CA GLY A 101 4.07 -18.50 -8.91
C GLY A 101 2.99 -19.40 -9.52
N LYS A 102 1.95 -19.73 -8.74
CA LYS A 102 0.81 -20.55 -9.19
C LYS A 102 -0.36 -19.72 -9.76
N GLU A 103 -0.32 -18.42 -9.61
CA GLU A 103 -1.40 -17.52 -10.04
C GLU A 103 -1.08 -16.91 -11.40
N THR A 104 -2.11 -16.69 -12.19
CA THR A 104 -2.02 -15.95 -13.45
C THR A 104 -2.96 -14.75 -13.38
N ILE A 105 -2.38 -13.57 -13.52
CA ILE A 105 -3.12 -12.32 -13.56
C ILE A 105 -3.28 -11.89 -15.01
N VAL A 106 -4.52 -11.60 -15.40
CA VAL A 106 -4.84 -11.16 -16.76
C VAL A 106 -4.97 -9.65 -16.80
N TYR A 107 -4.35 -9.04 -17.80
CA TYR A 107 -4.42 -7.60 -18.06
C TYR A 107 -4.95 -7.34 -19.46
N GLU A 108 -5.85 -6.37 -19.54
CA GLU A 108 -6.28 -5.74 -20.80
C GLU A 108 -5.30 -4.59 -21.09
N VAL A 109 -4.72 -4.56 -22.29
CA VAL A 109 -3.67 -3.61 -22.65
C VAL A 109 -4.01 -2.94 -23.96
N HIS A 110 -3.97 -1.60 -23.96
CA HIS A 110 -4.25 -0.79 -25.14
C HIS A 110 -3.16 0.25 -25.33
N PHE A 111 -2.90 0.65 -26.57
CA PHE A 111 -2.07 1.81 -26.82
C PHE A 111 -2.81 3.12 -26.49
N SER A 112 -2.13 4.03 -25.79
CA SER A 112 -2.52 5.41 -25.55
C SER A 112 -1.45 6.32 -26.15
N GLY A 113 -1.57 6.64 -27.42
CA GLY A 113 -0.49 7.20 -28.22
C GLY A 113 0.64 6.18 -28.37
N LYS A 114 1.84 6.50 -27.88
CA LYS A 114 3.01 5.59 -27.85
C LYS A 114 3.12 4.78 -26.56
N ASP A 115 2.32 5.06 -25.56
CA ASP A 115 2.37 4.46 -24.22
C ASP A 115 1.35 3.32 -24.11
N LEU A 116 1.48 2.45 -23.11
CA LEU A 116 0.49 1.40 -22.84
C LEU A 116 -0.42 1.79 -21.68
N SER A 117 -1.71 1.71 -21.91
CA SER A 117 -2.74 1.70 -20.87
C SER A 117 -2.99 0.25 -20.45
N VAL A 118 -2.63 -0.10 -19.22
CA VAL A 118 -2.70 -1.46 -18.69
C VAL A 118 -3.74 -1.49 -17.59
N LYS A 119 -4.74 -2.38 -17.73
CA LYS A 119 -5.82 -2.56 -16.75
C LYS A 119 -5.89 -4.02 -16.33
N LYS A 120 -5.79 -4.28 -15.04
CA LYS A 120 -6.02 -5.63 -14.51
C LYS A 120 -7.48 -6.01 -14.70
N GLN A 121 -7.74 -7.22 -15.16
CA GLN A 121 -9.10 -7.71 -15.36
C GLN A 121 -9.90 -7.63 -14.05
N GLY A 122 -11.10 -7.08 -14.14
CA GLY A 122 -11.97 -6.83 -12.97
C GLY A 122 -11.72 -5.51 -12.24
N GLU A 123 -10.65 -4.78 -12.56
CA GLU A 123 -10.42 -3.43 -11.99
C GLU A 123 -11.05 -2.34 -12.86
N LYS A 124 -11.40 -1.21 -12.21
CA LYS A 124 -11.97 -0.03 -12.92
C LYS A 124 -10.90 0.91 -13.47
N LYS A 125 -9.71 0.93 -12.86
CA LYS A 125 -8.63 1.88 -13.18
C LYS A 125 -7.55 1.21 -14.02
N SER A 126 -7.03 1.97 -15.00
CA SER A 126 -5.85 1.59 -15.77
C SER A 126 -4.62 2.36 -15.29
N THR A 127 -3.44 1.78 -15.50
CA THR A 127 -2.13 2.42 -15.26
C THR A 127 -1.46 2.67 -16.61
N ILE A 128 -0.88 3.86 -16.78
CA ILE A 128 -0.17 4.22 -18.01
C ILE A 128 1.32 3.90 -17.85
N TYR A 129 1.79 2.98 -18.66
CA TYR A 129 3.19 2.61 -18.81
C TYR A 129 3.80 3.38 -19.97
N LYS A 130 4.74 4.24 -19.68
CA LYS A 130 5.41 5.10 -20.68
C LYS A 130 6.36 4.29 -21.55
N ALA A 131 6.30 4.48 -22.86
CA ALA A 131 7.32 3.97 -23.77
C ALA A 131 8.66 4.62 -23.50
N ILE A 132 9.69 3.84 -23.22
CA ILE A 132 11.01 4.32 -22.83
C ILE A 132 12.13 3.60 -23.59
N ASN A 133 13.25 4.29 -23.74
CA ASN A 133 14.51 3.70 -24.23
C ASN A 133 15.37 3.18 -23.06
N GLN A 134 16.44 2.47 -23.37
CA GLN A 134 17.36 1.89 -22.39
C GLN A 134 17.93 2.96 -21.44
N LYS A 135 18.40 4.10 -21.96
CA LYS A 135 18.97 5.18 -21.15
C LYS A 135 17.99 5.70 -20.09
N LYS A 136 16.70 5.79 -20.43
CA LYS A 136 15.67 6.23 -19.50
C LYS A 136 15.35 5.15 -18.46
N LEU A 137 15.37 3.87 -18.82
CA LEU A 137 15.22 2.76 -17.87
C LEU A 137 16.37 2.75 -16.85
N GLU A 138 17.62 2.92 -17.32
CA GLU A 138 18.79 3.04 -16.45
C GLU A 138 18.68 4.23 -15.48
N LYS A 139 18.18 5.38 -15.97
CA LYS A 139 17.87 6.52 -15.09
C LYS A 139 16.86 6.15 -14.00
N TYR A 140 15.80 5.43 -14.34
CA TYR A 140 14.81 5.00 -13.35
C TYR A 140 15.43 4.07 -12.30
N HIS A 141 16.31 3.14 -12.71
CA HIS A 141 17.07 2.30 -11.79
C HIS A 141 17.95 3.11 -10.83
N LYS A 142 18.62 4.14 -11.33
CA LYS A 142 19.44 5.06 -10.51
C LYS A 142 18.58 5.87 -9.54
N ASP A 143 17.38 6.31 -9.97
CA ASP A 143 16.48 7.06 -9.09
C ASP A 143 15.99 6.19 -7.92
N ILE A 144 15.66 4.91 -8.17
CA ILE A 144 15.26 3.96 -7.09
C ILE A 144 16.47 3.69 -6.17
N GLN A 145 17.70 3.57 -6.71
CA GLN A 145 18.90 3.41 -5.89
C GLN A 145 19.12 4.64 -5.00
N LYS A 146 19.08 5.85 -5.56
CA LYS A 146 19.18 7.09 -4.78
C LYS A 146 18.12 7.20 -3.69
N ARG A 147 16.92 6.68 -3.95
CA ARG A 147 15.86 6.65 -2.94
C ARG A 147 16.21 5.69 -1.79
N TYR A 148 16.75 4.52 -2.10
CA TYR A 148 17.27 3.59 -1.12
C TYR A 148 18.40 4.22 -0.29
N ASP A 149 19.41 4.78 -0.98
CA ASP A 149 20.57 5.42 -0.33
C ASP A 149 20.09 6.52 0.65
N TYR A 150 19.18 7.39 0.19
CA TYR A 150 18.58 8.42 1.05
C TYR A 150 17.87 7.83 2.29
N LEU A 151 17.10 6.76 2.11
CA LEU A 151 16.39 6.12 3.23
C LEU A 151 17.37 5.44 4.19
N PHE A 152 18.43 4.84 3.65
CA PHE A 152 19.49 4.22 4.44
C PHE A 152 20.28 5.25 5.24
N ASP A 153 20.78 6.30 4.59
CA ASP A 153 21.57 7.35 5.23
C ASP A 153 20.80 8.14 6.29
N THR A 154 19.48 8.23 6.16
CA THR A 154 18.62 8.99 7.09
C THR A 154 17.83 8.09 8.04
N ALA A 155 18.04 6.79 8.05
CA ALA A 155 17.25 5.82 8.82
C ALA A 155 17.27 6.13 10.31
N GLU A 156 18.44 6.36 10.87
CA GLU A 156 18.67 6.66 12.28
C GLU A 156 18.00 7.98 12.69
N ASP A 157 18.24 9.05 11.95
CA ASP A 157 17.63 10.35 12.22
C ASP A 157 16.10 10.26 12.20
N ARG A 158 15.54 9.58 11.20
CA ARG A 158 14.09 9.40 11.05
C ARG A 158 13.50 8.53 12.17
N PHE A 159 14.25 7.55 12.66
CA PHE A 159 13.87 6.77 13.83
C PHE A 159 13.78 7.67 15.07
N TYR A 160 14.86 8.40 15.39
CA TYR A 160 14.88 9.28 16.57
C TYR A 160 13.84 10.40 16.49
N ASP A 161 13.63 10.98 15.32
CA ASP A 161 12.57 11.97 15.11
C ASP A 161 11.16 11.39 15.31
N SER A 162 10.93 10.17 14.83
CA SER A 162 9.66 9.46 15.03
C SER A 162 9.41 9.17 16.52
N MET A 163 10.46 8.71 17.23
CA MET A 163 10.40 8.42 18.66
C MET A 163 10.17 9.69 19.50
N ARG A 164 10.86 10.77 19.17
CA ARG A 164 10.68 12.07 19.83
C ARG A 164 9.25 12.59 19.64
N ASN A 165 8.76 12.58 18.41
CA ASN A 165 7.38 12.96 18.09
C ASN A 165 6.36 12.10 18.84
N PHE A 166 6.56 10.79 18.89
CA PHE A 166 5.68 9.88 19.64
C PHE A 166 5.68 10.24 21.14
N LYS A 167 6.85 10.39 21.76
CA LYS A 167 7.00 10.78 23.17
C LYS A 167 6.30 12.09 23.48
N GLU A 168 6.50 13.12 22.67
CA GLU A 168 5.87 14.43 22.87
C GLU A 168 4.36 14.38 22.77
N LYS A 169 3.81 13.57 21.87
CA LYS A 169 2.37 13.44 21.67
C LYS A 169 1.72 12.59 22.76
N VAL A 170 2.35 11.49 23.16
CA VAL A 170 1.88 10.66 24.28
C VAL A 170 1.86 11.46 25.60
N ALA A 171 2.83 12.33 25.82
CA ALA A 171 2.84 13.19 27.00
C ALA A 171 1.67 14.19 27.09
N LYS A 172 1.01 14.48 25.98
CA LYS A 172 -0.14 15.40 25.91
C LYS A 172 -1.49 14.74 26.11
N VAL A 173 -1.54 13.41 26.09
CA VAL A 173 -2.79 12.63 26.29
C VAL A 173 -2.77 12.00 27.67
N TYR A 174 -3.96 11.81 28.27
CA TYR A 174 -4.09 11.10 29.54
C TYR A 174 -3.90 9.59 29.37
N GLY A 175 -4.31 9.05 28.23
CA GLY A 175 -4.17 7.66 27.84
C GLY A 175 -4.97 7.35 26.58
N PHE A 176 -5.13 6.07 26.30
CA PHE A 176 -5.83 5.56 25.12
C PHE A 176 -6.97 4.64 25.53
N LEU A 177 -8.17 4.92 25.05
CA LEU A 177 -9.41 4.27 25.49
C LEU A 177 -10.09 3.57 24.32
N TYR A 178 -10.50 2.32 24.57
CA TYR A 178 -11.46 1.58 23.75
C TYR A 178 -12.68 1.23 24.59
N THR A 179 -13.88 1.38 24.03
CA THR A 179 -15.13 1.02 24.70
C THR A 179 -16.02 0.22 23.74
N ALA A 180 -16.44 -0.96 24.16
CA ALA A 180 -17.45 -1.80 23.53
C ALA A 180 -18.63 -2.01 24.48
N LYS A 181 -19.62 -2.80 24.07
CA LYS A 181 -20.83 -3.06 24.87
C LYS A 181 -20.53 -3.74 26.22
N ASP A 182 -19.57 -4.68 26.20
CA ASP A 182 -19.29 -5.60 27.30
C ASP A 182 -17.88 -5.41 27.89
N LYS A 183 -17.06 -4.53 27.32
CA LYS A 183 -15.70 -4.29 27.80
C LYS A 183 -15.20 -2.88 27.49
N GLN A 184 -14.33 -2.42 28.38
CA GLN A 184 -13.60 -1.18 28.22
C GLN A 184 -12.10 -1.46 28.49
N LEU A 185 -11.22 -0.93 27.66
CA LEU A 185 -9.77 -1.02 27.83
C LEU A 185 -9.19 0.39 27.88
N PHE A 186 -8.36 0.65 28.89
CA PHE A 186 -7.69 1.91 29.05
C PHE A 186 -6.18 1.68 29.23
N LEU A 187 -5.40 2.10 28.23
CA LEU A 187 -3.94 2.06 28.26
C LEU A 187 -3.38 3.42 28.65
N GLN A 188 -2.60 3.45 29.71
CA GLN A 188 -1.87 4.63 30.14
C GLN A 188 -0.37 4.37 30.04
N VAL A 189 0.33 5.16 29.23
CA VAL A 189 1.80 5.17 29.17
C VAL A 189 2.31 6.05 30.31
N LYS A 190 3.13 5.50 31.18
CA LYS A 190 3.67 6.19 32.38
C LYS A 190 5.05 6.79 32.12
N THR A 191 5.95 5.97 31.53
CA THR A 191 7.30 6.41 31.21
C THR A 191 7.66 6.00 29.80
N MET A 192 8.54 6.76 29.18
CA MET A 192 9.04 6.45 27.87
C MET A 192 10.50 6.89 27.72
N HIS A 193 11.35 5.91 27.39
CA HIS A 193 12.75 6.10 27.06
C HIS A 193 12.97 5.70 25.61
N ILE A 194 13.64 6.54 24.83
CA ILE A 194 13.81 6.34 23.39
C ILE A 194 14.55 5.02 23.07
N GLU A 195 15.53 4.67 23.89
CA GLU A 195 16.38 3.50 23.65
C GLU A 195 15.89 2.22 24.35
N ILE A 196 15.11 2.36 25.42
CA ILE A 196 14.75 1.22 26.31
C ILE A 196 13.31 0.78 26.05
N GLY A 197 12.46 1.69 25.58
CA GLY A 197 11.03 1.42 25.41
C GLY A 197 10.15 2.22 26.37
N TRP A 198 8.96 1.72 26.62
CA TRP A 198 7.96 2.40 27.46
C TRP A 198 7.40 1.45 28.52
N THR A 199 6.90 2.03 29.60
CA THR A 199 6.12 1.32 30.63
C THR A 199 4.77 1.99 30.84
N GLY A 200 3.80 1.25 31.32
CA GLY A 200 2.46 1.77 31.54
C GLY A 200 1.56 0.80 32.28
N SER A 201 0.26 1.09 32.26
CA SER A 201 -0.76 0.18 32.81
C SER A 201 -1.91 0.04 31.83
N LEU A 202 -2.44 -1.17 31.74
CA LEU A 202 -3.66 -1.50 30.99
C LEU A 202 -4.77 -1.86 32.00
N LEU A 203 -5.81 -1.05 32.07
CA LEU A 203 -7.02 -1.36 32.84
C LEU A 203 -8.05 -1.97 31.89
N ILE A 204 -8.52 -3.16 32.23
CA ILE A 204 -9.56 -3.90 31.51
C ILE A 204 -10.79 -3.98 32.41
N THR A 205 -11.90 -3.45 31.96
CA THR A 205 -13.19 -3.56 32.62
C THR A 205 -14.12 -4.41 31.77
N THR A 206 -14.67 -5.50 32.31
CA THR A 206 -15.57 -6.44 31.61
C THR A 206 -16.94 -6.50 32.29
N VAL A 207 -17.99 -6.75 31.48
CA VAL A 207 -19.39 -6.88 31.91
C VAL A 207 -19.97 -8.15 31.28
N PRO A 208 -20.66 -9.04 32.07
CA PRO A 208 -20.82 -8.98 33.50
C PRO A 208 -19.51 -9.25 34.25
N GLY A 209 -19.47 -8.86 35.52
CA GLY A 209 -18.42 -9.24 36.43
C GLY A 209 -18.58 -10.68 36.91
N GLU A 210 -17.59 -11.19 37.66
CA GLU A 210 -17.68 -12.44 38.41
C GLU A 210 -18.42 -12.23 39.74
N ASP A 211 -18.94 -13.29 40.33
CA ASP A 211 -19.53 -13.30 41.65
C ASP A 211 -20.67 -12.28 41.83
N CYS A 212 -21.58 -12.24 40.88
CA CYS A 212 -22.73 -11.32 40.92
C CYS A 212 -22.38 -9.83 40.96
N LYS A 213 -21.16 -9.44 40.65
CA LYS A 213 -20.77 -8.05 40.49
C LYS A 213 -21.22 -7.51 39.12
N PRO A 214 -21.57 -6.22 39.00
CA PRO A 214 -21.99 -5.63 37.72
C PRO A 214 -20.87 -5.60 36.70
N TYR A 215 -19.62 -5.52 37.13
CA TYR A 215 -18.40 -5.53 36.28
C TYR A 215 -17.22 -6.08 37.07
N LYS A 216 -16.20 -6.51 36.33
CA LYS A 216 -14.85 -6.90 36.83
C LYS A 216 -13.79 -5.95 36.27
N GLU A 217 -12.88 -5.50 37.13
CA GLU A 217 -11.72 -4.71 36.73
C GLU A 217 -10.45 -5.52 36.94
N MET A 218 -9.58 -5.51 35.94
CA MET A 218 -8.26 -6.09 35.98
C MET A 218 -7.25 -5.03 35.52
N ARG A 219 -6.24 -4.78 36.34
CA ARG A 219 -5.12 -3.90 36.00
C ARG A 219 -3.87 -4.71 35.76
N LEU A 220 -3.23 -4.48 34.64
CA LEU A 220 -1.98 -5.09 34.25
C LEU A 220 -0.93 -3.99 34.13
N GLU A 221 0.23 -4.19 34.72
CA GLU A 221 1.41 -3.41 34.38
C GLU A 221 1.96 -3.97 33.07
N VAL A 222 2.24 -3.06 32.15
CA VAL A 222 2.63 -3.39 30.78
C VAL A 222 3.89 -2.62 30.40
N SER A 223 4.72 -3.24 29.58
CA SER A 223 5.90 -2.63 29.01
C SER A 223 5.99 -2.95 27.53
N GLY A 224 6.83 -2.23 26.80
CA GLY A 224 6.98 -2.52 25.40
C GLY A 224 7.98 -1.62 24.69
N GLU A 225 8.05 -1.83 23.39
CA GLU A 225 8.89 -1.09 22.47
C GLU A 225 8.01 -0.36 21.45
N THR A 226 8.53 0.71 20.91
CA THR A 226 7.94 1.38 19.75
C THR A 226 9.04 2.02 18.91
N ASP A 227 8.81 2.16 17.64
CA ASP A 227 9.62 2.96 16.72
C ASP A 227 8.89 4.26 16.30
N GLY A 228 7.86 4.62 17.07
CA GLY A 228 7.00 5.76 16.79
C GLY A 228 5.87 5.48 15.79
N ARG A 229 5.84 4.29 15.17
CA ARG A 229 4.78 3.82 14.24
C ARG A 229 4.27 2.44 14.64
N ASN A 230 5.19 1.52 14.90
CA ASN A 230 4.89 0.18 15.38
C ASN A 230 4.94 0.20 16.90
N PHE A 231 4.03 -0.55 17.50
CA PHE A 231 3.84 -0.60 18.93
C PHE A 231 3.86 -2.06 19.38
N LYS A 232 4.76 -2.39 20.31
CA LYS A 232 4.77 -3.69 20.96
C LYS A 232 4.39 -3.50 22.41
N MET A 233 3.61 -4.41 22.94
CA MET A 233 3.18 -4.42 24.35
C MET A 233 3.21 -5.85 24.88
N GLY A 234 3.82 -6.04 26.02
CA GLY A 234 3.83 -7.29 26.77
C GLY A 234 3.40 -7.07 28.21
N HIS A 235 3.02 -8.14 28.90
CA HIS A 235 2.72 -8.17 30.32
C HIS A 235 3.67 -9.15 31.00
N GLU A 236 4.40 -8.71 32.04
CA GLU A 236 5.20 -9.63 32.86
C GLU A 236 4.30 -10.56 33.69
N PRO A 237 4.68 -11.83 33.87
CA PRO A 237 6.00 -12.45 33.70
C PRO A 237 6.22 -13.28 32.43
N SER A 238 5.34 -13.24 31.45
CA SER A 238 5.46 -14.09 30.25
C SER A 238 5.72 -13.25 28.99
N ILE A 239 6.95 -12.80 28.83
CA ILE A 239 7.36 -11.93 27.71
C ILE A 239 7.25 -12.63 26.34
N GLU A 240 7.32 -13.96 26.24
CA GLU A 240 7.36 -14.64 24.95
C GLU A 240 5.97 -14.99 24.36
N GLU A 241 4.99 -15.31 25.18
CA GLU A 241 3.65 -15.75 24.70
C GLU A 241 2.60 -14.64 24.59
N GLY A 242 2.87 -13.45 25.11
CA GLY A 242 1.91 -12.37 25.26
C GLY A 242 2.21 -11.08 24.51
N ILE A 243 3.20 -11.04 23.61
CA ILE A 243 3.53 -9.79 22.89
C ILE A 243 2.45 -9.44 21.88
N ILE A 244 1.78 -8.33 22.14
CA ILE A 244 0.81 -7.72 21.24
C ILE A 244 1.58 -6.75 20.34
N LYS A 245 1.51 -6.96 19.02
CA LYS A 245 2.11 -6.07 18.01
C LYS A 245 1.01 -5.22 17.40
N GLY A 246 1.10 -3.93 17.55
CA GLY A 246 0.13 -2.97 17.03
C GLY A 246 0.82 -1.86 16.23
N SER A 247 0.02 -0.85 15.91
CA SER A 247 0.49 0.34 15.21
C SER A 247 -0.17 1.60 15.75
N THR A 248 0.48 2.74 15.54
CA THR A 248 -0.09 4.06 15.82
C THR A 248 -0.07 4.92 14.56
N ASP A 249 -0.98 5.87 14.47
CA ASP A 249 -0.95 6.89 13.42
C ASP A 249 0.16 7.94 13.72
N ARG A 250 0.52 8.70 12.70
CA ARG A 250 1.56 9.74 12.81
C ARG A 250 1.27 10.78 13.88
N ASP A 251 -0.01 11.04 14.15
CA ASP A 251 -0.44 12.04 15.12
C ASP A 251 -0.68 11.47 16.51
N VAL A 252 -0.49 10.14 16.67
CA VAL A 252 -0.68 9.40 17.93
C VAL A 252 -2.09 9.62 18.52
N LYS A 253 -3.09 9.78 17.64
CA LYS A 253 -4.50 9.91 18.03
C LYS A 253 -5.13 8.58 18.38
N SER A 254 -4.54 7.48 17.92
CA SER A 254 -4.97 6.14 18.25
C SER A 254 -3.84 5.12 18.23
N ILE A 255 -4.06 4.02 18.96
CA ILE A 255 -3.23 2.81 18.92
C ILE A 255 -4.11 1.66 18.48
N LYS A 256 -3.73 0.96 17.41
CA LYS A 256 -4.40 -0.25 16.92
C LYS A 256 -3.68 -1.47 17.42
N LEU A 257 -4.38 -2.34 18.12
CA LEU A 257 -3.85 -3.57 18.70
C LEU A 257 -4.70 -4.77 18.28
N PRO A 258 -4.13 -5.88 17.81
CA PRO A 258 -4.83 -7.17 17.75
C PRO A 258 -5.06 -7.65 19.19
N PHE A 259 -6.31 -7.82 19.59
CA PHE A 259 -6.65 -8.21 20.96
C PHE A 259 -7.50 -9.48 20.96
N LYS A 260 -6.91 -10.60 21.41
CA LYS A 260 -7.56 -11.92 21.35
C LYS A 260 -8.94 -11.96 22.02
N MET A 261 -9.12 -11.24 23.13
CA MET A 261 -10.40 -11.18 23.85
C MET A 261 -11.53 -10.50 23.06
N THR A 262 -11.23 -9.79 21.98
CA THR A 262 -12.23 -9.14 21.12
C THR A 262 -12.43 -9.83 19.78
N GLY A 263 -11.62 -10.86 19.49
CA GLY A 263 -11.65 -11.59 18.23
C GLY A 263 -11.12 -10.80 17.02
N GLY A 264 -10.45 -9.65 17.23
CA GLY A 264 -9.98 -8.81 16.13
C GLY A 264 -9.05 -7.69 16.57
N THR A 265 -8.80 -6.76 15.65
CA THR A 265 -8.04 -5.55 15.94
C THR A 265 -8.95 -4.49 16.57
N ILE A 266 -8.55 -3.96 17.71
CA ILE A 266 -9.21 -2.84 18.37
C ILE A 266 -8.42 -1.56 18.13
N GLU A 267 -9.11 -0.43 18.20
CA GLU A 267 -8.52 0.91 18.13
C GLU A 267 -8.78 1.65 19.44
N LEU A 268 -7.72 1.86 20.21
CA LEU A 268 -7.77 2.68 21.42
C LEU A 268 -7.52 4.14 21.01
N LYS A 269 -8.46 5.02 21.29
CA LYS A 269 -8.37 6.45 20.95
C LYS A 269 -7.76 7.25 22.08
N ALA A 270 -6.94 8.23 21.76
CA ALA A 270 -6.38 9.16 22.71
C ALA A 270 -7.49 9.95 23.42
N VAL A 271 -7.39 10.06 24.75
CA VAL A 271 -8.39 10.76 25.58
C VAL A 271 -7.71 11.67 26.60
N THR A 272 -8.41 12.74 26.95
CA THR A 272 -8.09 13.57 28.11
C THR A 272 -8.56 12.90 29.41
N LYS A 273 -8.07 13.38 30.56
CA LYS A 273 -8.50 12.87 31.84
C LYS A 273 -10.02 13.02 32.07
N GLN A 274 -10.59 14.13 31.64
CA GLN A 274 -12.02 14.39 31.77
C GLN A 274 -12.86 13.44 30.92
N GLU A 275 -12.46 13.24 29.67
CA GLU A 275 -13.12 12.30 28.75
C GLU A 275 -13.05 10.88 29.26
N TYR A 276 -11.89 10.43 29.76
CA TYR A 276 -11.74 9.12 30.38
C TYR A 276 -12.69 8.95 31.55
N GLN A 277 -12.67 9.88 32.51
CA GLN A 277 -13.52 9.82 33.71
C GLN A 277 -15.02 9.78 33.35
N LYS A 278 -15.46 10.60 32.40
CA LYS A 278 -16.83 10.62 31.90
C LYS A 278 -17.23 9.27 31.29
N GLN A 279 -16.39 8.72 30.39
CA GLN A 279 -16.68 7.47 29.71
C GLN A 279 -16.61 6.26 30.66
N ALA A 280 -15.64 6.21 31.57
CA ALA A 280 -15.53 5.15 32.58
C ALA A 280 -16.73 5.13 33.51
N LYS A 281 -17.18 6.32 34.00
CA LYS A 281 -18.39 6.43 34.84
C LYS A 281 -19.64 5.99 34.09
N ALA A 282 -19.78 6.40 32.83
CA ALA A 282 -20.94 6.00 32.02
C ALA A 282 -20.97 4.49 31.77
N PHE A 283 -19.82 3.88 31.48
CA PHE A 283 -19.69 2.44 31.25
C PHE A 283 -20.10 1.64 32.52
N LYS A 284 -19.58 2.02 33.70
CA LYS A 284 -19.90 1.38 34.96
C LYS A 284 -21.39 1.53 35.33
N LYS A 285 -21.96 2.72 35.16
CA LYS A 285 -23.40 2.94 35.38
C LYS A 285 -24.26 2.06 34.48
N GLN A 286 -23.93 1.93 33.20
CA GLN A 286 -24.66 1.02 32.31
C GLN A 286 -24.52 -0.46 32.71
N ALA A 287 -23.38 -0.87 33.26
CA ALA A 287 -23.19 -2.22 33.78
C ALA A 287 -24.09 -2.49 35.00
N GLU A 288 -24.21 -1.53 35.92
CA GLU A 288 -25.10 -1.59 37.09
C GLU A 288 -26.57 -1.67 36.68
N GLU A 289 -26.99 -0.86 35.72
CA GLU A 289 -28.39 -0.86 35.21
C GLU A 289 -28.74 -2.19 34.51
N ARG A 290 -27.80 -2.82 33.83
CA ARG A 290 -28.02 -4.15 33.20
C ARG A 290 -28.14 -5.28 34.20
N LYS A 291 -27.48 -5.19 35.34
CA LYS A 291 -27.60 -6.18 36.42
C LYS A 291 -28.95 -6.14 37.09
N ASN A 292 -29.56 -4.96 37.16
CA ASN A 292 -30.84 -4.73 37.85
C ASN A 292 -32.07 -5.02 36.97
N ARG A 293 -31.85 -5.44 35.73
CA ARG A 293 -32.89 -5.92 34.79
C ARG A 293 -32.90 -7.44 34.72
#